data_5dcb0bb9b43401d01954658fdc49bb85
#
_entry.id   5dcb0bb9b43401d01954658fdc49bb85
#
_cell.length_a   1.000
_cell.length_b   1.000
_cell.length_c   1.000
_cell.angle_alpha   90.00
_cell.angle_beta   90.00
_cell.angle_gamma   90.00
#
_symmetry.space_group_name_H-M   'P 1'
#
loop_
_entity.id
_entity.type
_entity.pdbx_description
1 polymer ?
#
loop_
_entity_poly.entity_id
_entity_poly.type
_entity_poly.pdbx_seq_one_letter_code
_entity_poly.pdbx_strand_id
1 'polypeptide(L)' 'MPNTNPSFSQEDLSRIIEMAWEDRTPFEAIEANFGTSERVVIQIMRSQLNPSAFRSWRKRVSSRKTKHLH' A
#
# COMPACT_ATOMS: atom_id res chain seq x y z
N MET A 1 5.99 -13.97 -14.94
CA MET A 1 5.74 -13.75 -14.28
C MET A 1 4.97 -12.96 -14.00
N PRO A 2 4.43 -13.10 -13.81
CA PRO A 2 3.58 -12.34 -13.60
C PRO A 2 3.67 -11.57 -12.55
N ASN A 3 4.36 -10.86 -12.57
CA ASN A 3 4.51 -10.11 -11.62
C ASN A 3 3.51 -9.12 -11.56
N THR A 4 2.77 -9.04 -10.61
CA THR A 4 1.77 -8.09 -10.51
C THR A 4 2.29 -6.76 -10.16
N ASN A 5 3.52 -6.68 -9.75
CA ASN A 5 4.09 -5.42 -9.43
C ASN A 5 4.71 -4.82 -10.62
N PRO A 6 4.36 -3.64 -10.99
CA PRO A 6 5.08 -2.98 -12.05
C PRO A 6 6.49 -2.79 -11.55
N SER A 7 7.31 -2.39 -12.35
CA SER A 7 8.69 -2.36 -12.10
C SER A 7 9.07 -1.35 -11.04
N PHE A 8 8.79 -1.59 -9.82
CA PHE A 8 9.25 -0.76 -8.72
C PHE A 8 10.58 -1.28 -8.21
N SER A 9 11.47 -0.36 -7.90
CA SER A 9 12.73 -0.72 -7.26
C SER A 9 12.48 -1.07 -5.82
N GLN A 10 13.48 -1.64 -5.16
CA GLN A 10 13.38 -1.94 -3.74
C GLN A 10 13.13 -0.68 -2.93
N GLU A 11 13.75 0.42 -3.32
CA GLU A 11 13.54 1.68 -2.64
C GLU A 11 12.11 2.15 -2.79
N ASP A 12 11.56 2.02 -3.99
CA ASP A 12 10.17 2.40 -4.22
C ASP A 12 9.23 1.55 -3.41
N LEU A 13 9.46 0.24 -3.37
CA LEU A 13 8.62 -0.65 -2.59
C LEU A 13 8.67 -0.30 -1.11
N SER A 14 9.87 -0.03 -0.60
CA SER A 14 10.01 0.35 0.80
C SER A 14 9.24 1.63 1.10
N ARG A 15 9.31 2.59 0.20
CA ARG A 15 8.61 3.85 0.40
C ARG A 15 7.10 3.67 0.34
N ILE A 16 6.63 2.86 -0.59
CA ILE A 16 5.21 2.59 -0.71
C ILE A 16 4.70 1.92 0.57
N ILE A 17 5.44 0.94 1.07
CA ILE A 17 5.06 0.24 2.29
C ILE A 17 5.00 1.23 3.46
N GLU A 18 6.00 2.10 3.55
CA GLU A 18 6.04 3.08 4.62
C GLU A 18 4.82 4.01 4.55
N MET A 19 4.51 4.50 3.36
CA MET A 19 3.35 5.37 3.18
C MET A 19 2.05 4.63 3.47
N ALA A 20 2.00 3.36 3.13
CA ALA A 20 0.80 2.56 3.37
C ALA A 20 0.54 2.38 4.86
N TRP A 21 1.59 2.34 5.68
CA TRP A 21 1.44 2.23 7.11
C TRP A 21 1.07 3.54 7.78
N GLU A 22 1.31 4.66 7.11
CA GLU A 22 0.98 5.96 7.67
C GLU A 22 -0.52 6.18 7.66
N ASP A 23 -1.07 6.49 8.82
CA ASP A 23 -2.52 6.65 8.92
C ASP A 23 -3.00 7.87 8.17
N ARG A 24 -2.17 8.89 8.04
CA ARG A 24 -2.57 10.14 7.40
C ARG A 24 -2.34 10.19 5.91
N THR A 25 -1.64 9.22 5.37
CA THR A 25 -1.35 9.20 3.95
C THR A 25 -2.45 8.43 3.21
N PRO A 26 -3.26 9.10 2.40
CA PRO A 26 -4.30 8.40 1.67
C PRO A 26 -3.72 7.67 0.48
N PHE A 27 -4.47 6.72 -0.05
CA PHE A 27 -4.03 5.98 -1.21
C PHE A 27 -3.82 6.90 -2.42
N GLU A 28 -4.57 7.99 -2.48
CA GLU A 28 -4.39 8.95 -3.57
C GLU A 28 -2.99 9.56 -3.58
N ALA A 29 -2.41 9.77 -2.40
CA ALA A 29 -1.07 10.31 -2.32
C ALA A 29 -0.04 9.30 -2.84
N ILE A 30 -0.26 8.02 -2.53
CA ILE A 30 0.62 6.98 -3.03
C ILE A 30 0.50 6.89 -4.54
N GLU A 31 -0.71 6.98 -5.05
CA GLU A 31 -0.93 6.93 -6.48
C GLU A 31 -0.26 8.12 -7.17
N ALA A 32 -0.38 9.30 -6.59
CA ALA A 32 0.22 10.49 -7.17
C ALA A 32 1.73 10.40 -7.23
N ASN A 33 2.34 9.76 -6.25
CA ASN A 33 3.80 9.68 -6.19
C ASN A 33 4.36 8.53 -7.00
N PHE A 34 3.63 7.43 -7.10
CA PHE A 34 4.17 6.22 -7.71
C PHE A 34 3.33 5.68 -8.86
N GLY A 35 2.20 6.31 -9.13
CA GLY A 35 1.32 5.85 -10.21
C GLY A 35 0.68 4.50 -9.93
N THR A 36 0.48 4.18 -8.67
CA THR A 36 -0.04 2.87 -8.33
C THR A 36 -1.40 3.01 -7.65
N SER A 37 -2.33 2.15 -8.03
CA SER A 37 -3.68 2.19 -7.48
C SER A 37 -3.73 1.53 -6.11
N GLU A 38 -4.85 1.72 -5.43
CA GLU A 38 -5.07 1.08 -4.14
C GLU A 38 -4.93 -0.43 -4.26
N ARG A 39 -5.48 -1.00 -5.33
CA ARG A 39 -5.42 -2.45 -5.54
C ARG A 39 -3.98 -2.94 -5.57
N VAL A 40 -3.13 -2.21 -6.28
CA VAL A 40 -1.73 -2.60 -6.40
C VAL A 40 -1.02 -2.45 -5.06
N VAL A 41 -1.34 -1.40 -4.31
CA VAL A 41 -0.76 -1.24 -2.98
C VAL A 41 -1.13 -2.42 -2.09
N ILE A 42 -2.39 -2.85 -2.15
CA ILE A 42 -2.82 -4.01 -1.36
C ILE A 42 -2.03 -5.25 -1.75
N GLN A 43 -1.82 -5.45 -3.04
CA GLN A 43 -1.04 -6.60 -3.51
C GLN A 43 0.40 -6.54 -3.02
N ILE A 44 0.99 -5.34 -3.05
CA ILE A 44 2.35 -5.17 -2.56
C ILE A 44 2.41 -5.49 -1.07
N MET A 45 1.49 -4.96 -0.29
CA MET A 45 1.47 -5.23 1.15
C MET A 45 1.28 -6.71 1.44
N ARG A 46 0.42 -7.36 0.65
CA ARG A 46 0.19 -8.78 0.83
C ARG A 46 1.46 -9.60 0.59
N SER A 47 2.24 -9.20 -0.41
CA SER A 47 3.45 -9.95 -0.73
C SER A 47 4.61 -9.62 0.19
N GLN A 48 4.63 -8.43 0.77
CA GLN A 48 5.77 -7.98 1.58
C GLN A 48 5.58 -8.20 3.08
N LEU A 49 4.35 -8.31 3.53
CA LEU A 49 4.08 -8.52 4.95
C LEU A 49 3.73 -9.97 5.21
N ASN A 50 4.02 -10.45 6.42
CA ASN A 50 3.54 -11.78 6.77
C ASN A 50 2.03 -11.70 6.96
N PRO A 51 1.33 -12.86 6.98
CA PRO A 51 -0.13 -12.84 7.02
C PRO A 51 -0.71 -12.10 8.21
N SER A 52 -0.06 -12.20 9.34
CA SER A 52 -0.53 -11.55 10.55
C SER A 52 -0.44 -10.03 10.43
N ALA A 53 0.70 -9.54 9.96
CA ALA A 53 0.90 -8.12 9.78
C ALA A 53 -0.03 -7.57 8.69
N PHE A 54 -0.22 -8.33 7.62
CA PHE A 54 -1.11 -7.91 6.55
C PHE A 54 -2.54 -7.75 7.06
N ARG A 55 -3.00 -8.71 7.85
CA ARG A 55 -4.33 -8.65 8.41
C ARG A 55 -4.51 -7.43 9.31
N SER A 56 -3.51 -7.16 10.15
CA SER A 56 -3.56 -5.99 11.02
C SER A 56 -3.61 -4.71 10.22
N TRP A 57 -2.83 -4.64 9.14
CA TRP A 57 -2.81 -3.47 8.29
C TRP A 57 -4.17 -3.26 7.61
N ARG A 58 -4.76 -4.34 7.09
CA ARG A 58 -6.05 -4.23 6.43
C ARG A 58 -7.11 -3.72 7.39
N LYS A 59 -7.07 -4.19 8.62
CA LYS A 59 -8.01 -3.75 9.62
C LYS A 59 -7.87 -2.26 9.93
N ARG A 60 -6.64 -1.78 10.03
CA ARG A 60 -6.40 -0.37 10.27
C ARG A 60 -6.90 0.47 9.11
N VAL A 61 -6.58 0.06 7.90
CA VAL A 61 -6.97 0.80 6.72
C VAL A 61 -8.49 0.90 6.61
N SER A 62 -9.18 -0.19 6.92
CA SER A 62 -10.63 -0.22 6.82
C SER A 62 -11.29 0.75 7.80
N SER A 63 -10.65 1.01 8.93
CA SER A 63 -11.26 1.89 9.91
C SER A 63 -10.78 3.32 9.82
N ARG A 64 -9.89 3.65 8.88
CA ARG A 64 -9.36 5.02 8.76
C ARG A 64 -9.93 5.71 7.54
N LYS A 65 -10.69 6.76 7.77
CA LYS A 65 -11.28 7.51 6.66
C LYS A 65 -10.24 8.26 5.85
N THR A 66 -9.13 8.61 6.48
CA THR A 66 -8.09 9.35 5.79
C THR A 66 -7.49 8.56 4.63
N LYS A 67 -7.48 7.23 4.73
CA LYS A 67 -6.95 6.40 3.65
C LYS A 67 -7.85 6.40 2.42
N HIS A 68 -9.12 6.63 2.61
CA HIS A 68 -10.09 6.63 1.51
C HIS A 68 -10.78 7.98 1.49
N LEU A 69 -10.26 8.85 0.66
CA LEU A 69 -10.84 10.18 0.55
C LEU A 69 -12.05 10.14 -0.35
N HIS A 70 -13.17 10.40 0.20
CA HIS A 70 -14.39 10.46 -0.59
C HIS A 70 -15.19 11.67 -0.23
#